data_9ba03563d312c306a5aa81abecfd111b
#
_entry.id   9ba03563d312c306a5aa81abecfd111b
#
_cell.length_a   1.000
_cell.length_b   1.000
_cell.length_c   1.000
_cell.angle_alpha   90.00
_cell.angle_beta   90.00
_cell.angle_gamma   90.00
#
_symmetry.space_group_name_H-M   'P 1'
#
loop_
_entity.id
_entity.type
_entity.pdbx_description
1 polymer ?
#
loop_
_entity_poly.entity_id
_entity_poly.type
_entity_poly.pdbx_seq_one_letter_code
_entity_poly.pdbx_strand_id
1 'polypeptide(L)'
;MLLSQKQHQLVEKPIKRSFILIFPSWFDISHFRSIITAYDLGRSFVNTRPTKTILITALHRLVSYQIRAQSHIEVRFGQLQQKQLFCAKFQRFMYIKPPKIIRTIFPSLIWEMPPSDEVYLTFDDGPTPGVTEEILEQLAKYDAKATFFCLGKNAEMHPELFERIKAEGHRIGNHTFNHIRGFEFLSQNYLANTDKANAYLQTNLFRPPHGHMRWMQYHVLKKKYQIVMWDLVTRDYSKHLNGEQVFEKVKQYARNGSIITFHDSLKSEQNLKYALPRSIEWLLEQGYTFKVFD
;
A
#
# COMPACT_ATOMS: atom_id res chain seq x y z
N MET A 1 -35.29 -53.79 -15.31
CA MET A 1 -36.36 -53.49 -14.33
C MET A 1 -35.78 -52.53 -13.30
N LEU A 2 -36.44 -51.37 -13.19
CA LEU A 2 -36.27 -50.23 -12.25
C LEU A 2 -35.10 -49.25 -12.47
N LEU A 3 -35.46 -48.21 -13.20
CA LEU A 3 -34.95 -46.87 -13.21
C LEU A 3 -35.14 -46.20 -11.83
N SER A 4 -34.10 -45.54 -11.32
CA SER A 4 -34.26 -44.56 -10.24
C SER A 4 -33.56 -43.27 -10.63
N GLN A 5 -34.35 -42.25 -10.94
CA GLN A 5 -33.99 -40.87 -11.13
C GLN A 5 -33.38 -40.31 -9.86
N LYS A 6 -32.19 -39.71 -9.93
CA LYS A 6 -31.74 -38.72 -8.96
C LYS A 6 -31.76 -37.35 -9.62
N GLN A 7 -32.73 -36.57 -9.21
CA GLN A 7 -32.82 -35.13 -9.45
C GLN A 7 -31.59 -34.40 -8.84
N HIS A 8 -30.88 -33.68 -9.66
CA HIS A 8 -29.92 -32.68 -9.20
C HIS A 8 -30.68 -31.45 -8.68
N GLN A 9 -30.77 -31.31 -7.37
CA GLN A 9 -31.08 -30.03 -6.75
C GLN A 9 -29.84 -29.13 -6.79
N LEU A 10 -29.88 -28.11 -7.61
CA LEU A 10 -28.98 -26.96 -7.57
C LEU A 10 -29.32 -26.18 -6.30
N VAL A 11 -28.47 -26.28 -5.29
CA VAL A 11 -28.53 -25.42 -4.12
C VAL A 11 -27.80 -24.11 -4.47
N GLU A 12 -28.56 -23.10 -4.80
CA GLU A 12 -28.08 -21.73 -4.87
C GLU A 12 -27.62 -21.27 -3.50
N LYS A 13 -26.30 -21.04 -3.35
CA LYS A 13 -25.74 -20.40 -2.16
C LYS A 13 -26.01 -18.89 -2.25
N PRO A 14 -26.63 -18.28 -1.23
CA PRO A 14 -26.79 -16.83 -1.22
C PRO A 14 -25.45 -16.14 -1.08
N ILE A 15 -25.10 -15.29 -2.05
CA ILE A 15 -23.96 -14.40 -1.98
C ILE A 15 -24.26 -13.33 -0.93
N LYS A 16 -23.76 -13.50 0.29
CA LYS A 16 -23.72 -12.44 1.30
C LYS A 16 -22.71 -11.38 0.86
N ARG A 17 -23.13 -10.41 0.08
CA ARG A 17 -22.43 -9.15 -0.09
C ARG A 17 -22.81 -8.24 1.08
N SER A 18 -21.99 -8.23 2.12
CA SER A 18 -22.04 -7.19 3.14
C SER A 18 -21.48 -5.91 2.53
N PHE A 19 -22.34 -5.06 1.99
CA PHE A 19 -21.98 -3.68 1.68
C PHE A 19 -21.92 -2.90 2.99
N ILE A 20 -20.71 -2.66 3.48
CA ILE A 20 -20.49 -1.63 4.49
C ILE A 20 -20.56 -0.29 3.74
N LEU A 21 -21.73 0.33 3.77
CA LEU A 21 -21.92 1.71 3.37
C LEU A 21 -21.23 2.59 4.43
N ILE A 22 -20.01 3.04 4.13
CA ILE A 22 -19.38 4.12 4.90
C ILE A 22 -20.05 5.42 4.43
N PHE A 23 -21.06 5.86 5.16
CA PHE A 23 -21.63 7.20 4.98
C PHE A 23 -20.64 8.24 5.50
N PRO A 24 -20.40 9.34 4.74
CA PRO A 24 -19.68 10.49 5.28
C PRO A 24 -20.47 11.09 6.45
N SER A 25 -19.78 11.55 7.47
CA SER A 25 -20.28 12.02 8.77
C SER A 25 -21.18 13.27 8.75
N TRP A 26 -21.73 13.66 7.62
CA TRP A 26 -22.65 14.80 7.45
C TRP A 26 -23.93 14.43 6.67
N PHE A 27 -24.29 13.14 6.64
CA PHE A 27 -25.62 12.76 6.19
C PHE A 27 -26.56 12.75 7.39
N ASP A 28 -27.26 13.90 7.59
CA ASP A 28 -28.22 14.08 8.66
C ASP A 28 -29.51 13.30 8.37
N ILE A 29 -29.66 12.16 9.06
CA ILE A 29 -30.85 11.29 9.00
C ILE A 29 -32.11 12.03 9.54
N SER A 30 -31.95 13.16 10.24
CA SER A 30 -33.05 13.94 10.79
C SER A 30 -33.97 14.51 9.72
N HIS A 31 -33.44 14.87 8.55
CA HIS A 31 -34.23 15.36 7.41
C HIS A 31 -35.14 14.29 6.80
N PHE A 32 -34.75 13.02 6.83
CA PHE A 32 -35.59 11.93 6.31
C PHE A 32 -36.77 11.61 7.24
N ARG A 33 -36.57 11.72 8.55
CA ARG A 33 -37.67 11.57 9.55
C ARG A 33 -38.71 12.68 9.44
N SER A 34 -38.31 13.92 9.17
CA SER A 34 -39.22 15.05 9.02
C SER A 34 -40.15 14.92 7.81
N ILE A 35 -39.66 14.32 6.71
CA ILE A 35 -40.46 14.09 5.47
C ILE A 35 -41.50 12.98 5.69
N ILE A 36 -41.13 11.90 6.41
CA ILE A 36 -42.10 10.81 6.74
C ILE A 36 -43.16 11.29 7.75
N THR A 37 -42.76 12.07 8.73
CA THR A 37 -43.72 12.61 9.73
C THR A 37 -44.67 13.63 9.11
N ALA A 38 -44.24 14.45 8.15
CA ALA A 38 -45.08 15.35 7.39
C ALA A 38 -46.10 14.61 6.48
N TYR A 39 -45.73 13.43 5.97
CA TYR A 39 -46.60 12.59 5.17
C TYR A 39 -47.68 11.91 6.00
N ASP A 40 -47.39 11.50 7.21
CA ASP A 40 -48.37 10.87 8.14
C ASP A 40 -49.31 11.89 8.82
N LEU A 41 -48.84 13.11 9.07
CA LEU A 41 -49.67 14.20 9.58
C LEU A 41 -50.64 14.77 8.54
N GLY A 42 -50.32 14.67 7.23
CA GLY A 42 -51.22 15.07 6.16
C GLY A 42 -52.41 14.15 5.95
N ARG A 43 -52.45 12.98 6.56
CA ARG A 43 -53.55 12.01 6.47
C ARG A 43 -54.78 12.34 7.33
N SER A 44 -54.64 13.27 8.27
CA SER A 44 -55.70 13.54 9.24
C SER A 44 -56.63 14.71 8.91
N PHE A 45 -56.41 15.47 7.84
CA PHE A 45 -57.14 16.73 7.63
C PHE A 45 -57.63 17.02 6.25
N VAL A 46 -57.98 16.07 5.39
CA VAL A 46 -58.77 16.42 4.18
C VAL A 46 -59.77 15.34 3.80
N ASN A 47 -61.03 15.59 4.09
CA ASN A 47 -62.19 14.76 3.75
C ASN A 47 -62.76 15.12 2.33
N THR A 48 -61.86 15.30 1.32
CA THR A 48 -62.21 15.49 -0.07
C THR A 48 -61.42 14.56 -0.95
N ARG A 49 -62.12 13.70 -1.73
CA ARG A 49 -61.46 12.83 -2.72
C ARG A 49 -60.76 13.68 -3.77
N PRO A 50 -59.40 13.59 -3.96
CA PRO A 50 -58.71 14.34 -4.98
C PRO A 50 -59.17 13.92 -6.35
N THR A 51 -59.41 14.89 -7.27
CA THR A 51 -59.77 14.62 -8.65
C THR A 51 -58.65 13.85 -9.35
N LYS A 52 -59.01 12.99 -10.33
CA LYS A 52 -58.04 12.19 -11.11
C LYS A 52 -56.87 13.06 -11.64
N THR A 53 -57.14 14.29 -11.99
CA THR A 53 -56.15 15.26 -12.51
C THR A 53 -55.09 15.62 -11.48
N ILE A 54 -55.48 15.81 -10.21
CA ILE A 54 -54.52 16.14 -9.13
C ILE A 54 -53.59 14.95 -8.85
N LEU A 55 -54.14 13.72 -8.86
CA LEU A 55 -53.34 12.52 -8.67
C LEU A 55 -52.31 12.32 -9.81
N ILE A 56 -52.71 12.51 -11.07
CA ILE A 56 -51.87 12.35 -12.27
C ILE A 56 -50.74 13.40 -12.23
N THR A 57 -51.06 14.65 -11.86
CA THR A 57 -50.05 15.73 -11.78
C THR A 57 -49.04 15.48 -10.65
N ALA A 58 -49.49 14.99 -9.50
CA ALA A 58 -48.62 14.60 -8.39
C ALA A 58 -47.73 13.40 -8.77
N LEU A 59 -48.27 12.39 -9.45
CA LEU A 59 -47.46 11.24 -9.93
C LEU A 59 -46.43 11.69 -10.95
N HIS A 60 -46.78 12.55 -11.89
CA HIS A 60 -45.85 13.07 -12.90
C HIS A 60 -44.69 13.89 -12.27
N ARG A 61 -44.99 14.69 -11.22
CA ARG A 61 -43.95 15.41 -10.45
C ARG A 61 -43.07 14.46 -9.68
N LEU A 62 -43.61 13.44 -9.06
CA LEU A 62 -42.84 12.41 -8.33
C LEU A 62 -41.90 11.62 -9.23
N VAL A 63 -42.42 11.16 -10.40
CA VAL A 63 -41.60 10.45 -11.39
C VAL A 63 -40.49 11.35 -11.95
N SER A 64 -40.82 12.62 -12.29
CA SER A 64 -39.82 13.58 -12.75
C SER A 64 -38.77 13.90 -11.70
N TYR A 65 -39.16 13.94 -10.43
CA TYR A 65 -38.21 14.12 -9.31
C TYR A 65 -37.30 12.90 -9.11
N GLN A 66 -37.85 11.69 -9.20
CA GLN A 66 -37.05 10.45 -9.12
C GLN A 66 -36.06 10.33 -10.28
N ILE A 67 -36.45 10.63 -11.51
CA ILE A 67 -35.57 10.62 -12.68
C ILE A 67 -34.43 11.63 -12.50
N ARG A 68 -34.71 12.85 -12.03
CA ARG A 68 -33.67 13.85 -11.77
C ARG A 68 -32.76 13.44 -10.61
N ALA A 69 -33.32 12.89 -9.53
CA ALA A 69 -32.52 12.39 -8.42
C ALA A 69 -31.62 11.23 -8.84
N GLN A 70 -32.10 10.32 -9.67
CA GLN A 70 -31.35 9.18 -10.16
C GLN A 70 -30.22 9.61 -11.10
N SER A 71 -30.46 10.56 -12.01
CA SER A 71 -29.43 11.13 -12.88
C SER A 71 -28.34 11.89 -12.09
N HIS A 72 -28.71 12.62 -11.04
CA HIS A 72 -27.73 13.26 -10.15
C HIS A 72 -26.92 12.24 -9.34
N ILE A 73 -27.52 11.12 -8.94
CA ILE A 73 -26.82 10.04 -8.24
C ILE A 73 -25.83 9.35 -9.18
N GLU A 74 -26.23 9.05 -10.41
CA GLU A 74 -25.35 8.40 -11.41
C GLU A 74 -24.16 9.28 -11.80
N VAL A 75 -24.39 10.60 -12.01
CA VAL A 75 -23.31 11.55 -12.30
C VAL A 75 -22.35 11.68 -11.10
N ARG A 76 -22.85 11.73 -9.87
CA ARG A 76 -21.99 11.75 -8.67
C ARG A 76 -21.26 10.42 -8.47
N PHE A 77 -21.90 9.29 -8.77
CA PHE A 77 -21.26 7.96 -8.67
C PHE A 77 -20.15 7.81 -9.71
N GLY A 78 -20.38 8.25 -10.95
CA GLY A 78 -19.36 8.30 -11.99
C GLY A 78 -18.18 9.20 -11.63
N GLN A 79 -18.44 10.37 -11.07
CA GLN A 79 -17.38 11.28 -10.58
C GLN A 79 -16.61 10.71 -9.37
N LEU A 80 -17.29 9.98 -8.47
CA LEU A 80 -16.65 9.27 -7.36
C LEU A 80 -15.79 8.10 -7.86
N GLN A 81 -16.26 7.33 -8.82
CA GLN A 81 -15.45 6.28 -9.45
C GLN A 81 -14.24 6.84 -10.19
N GLN A 82 -14.39 7.93 -10.95
CA GLN A 82 -13.27 8.59 -11.60
C GLN A 82 -12.26 9.15 -10.58
N LYS A 83 -12.74 9.76 -9.49
CA LYS A 83 -11.87 10.22 -8.39
C LYS A 83 -11.16 9.05 -7.71
N GLN A 84 -11.85 7.94 -7.47
CA GLN A 84 -11.23 6.74 -6.89
C GLN A 84 -10.20 6.10 -7.82
N LEU A 85 -10.48 6.02 -9.13
CA LEU A 85 -9.51 5.55 -10.13
C LEU A 85 -8.32 6.50 -10.26
N PHE A 86 -8.56 7.80 -10.22
CA PHE A 86 -7.50 8.80 -10.23
C PHE A 86 -6.64 8.72 -8.95
N CYS A 87 -7.27 8.63 -7.77
CA CYS A 87 -6.57 8.41 -6.51
C CYS A 87 -5.78 7.10 -6.51
N ALA A 88 -6.34 6.01 -7.02
CA ALA A 88 -5.64 4.73 -7.11
C ALA A 88 -4.46 4.78 -8.10
N LYS A 89 -4.61 5.41 -9.26
CA LYS A 89 -3.52 5.64 -10.23
C LYS A 89 -2.46 6.58 -9.66
N PHE A 90 -2.87 7.65 -8.99
CA PHE A 90 -1.97 8.62 -8.35
C PHE A 90 -1.23 7.99 -7.17
N GLN A 91 -1.92 7.22 -6.30
CA GLN A 91 -1.26 6.41 -5.26
C GLN A 91 -0.28 5.41 -5.87
N ARG A 92 -0.67 4.72 -6.95
CA ARG A 92 0.20 3.75 -7.63
C ARG A 92 1.47 4.40 -8.19
N PHE A 93 1.37 5.62 -8.72
CA PHE A 93 2.51 6.41 -9.18
C PHE A 93 3.38 6.90 -8.01
N MET A 94 2.75 7.40 -6.93
CA MET A 94 3.43 7.84 -5.70
C MET A 94 4.27 6.74 -5.06
N TYR A 95 3.83 5.46 -5.15
CA TYR A 95 4.56 4.33 -4.58
C TYR A 95 5.81 3.95 -5.37
N ILE A 96 5.85 4.18 -6.69
CA ILE A 96 7.03 3.86 -7.49
C ILE A 96 8.08 4.96 -7.36
N LYS A 97 7.66 6.22 -7.52
CA LYS A 97 8.54 7.40 -7.46
C LYS A 97 7.87 8.52 -6.68
N PRO A 98 8.34 8.85 -5.47
CA PRO A 98 7.74 9.91 -4.66
C PRO A 98 7.82 11.28 -5.33
N PRO A 99 6.74 12.09 -5.31
CA PRO A 99 6.75 13.44 -5.84
C PRO A 99 7.76 14.34 -5.13
N LYS A 100 8.41 15.23 -5.89
CA LYS A 100 9.42 16.17 -5.35
C LYS A 100 8.89 17.00 -4.18
N ILE A 101 7.60 17.37 -4.18
CA ILE A 101 6.98 18.15 -3.10
C ILE A 101 7.08 17.48 -1.73
N ILE A 102 6.98 16.14 -1.66
CA ILE A 102 7.09 15.42 -0.39
C ILE A 102 8.51 15.55 0.17
N ARG A 103 9.51 15.57 -0.70
CA ARG A 103 10.92 15.77 -0.32
C ARG A 103 11.15 17.14 0.30
N THR A 104 10.46 18.18 -0.21
CA THR A 104 10.52 19.55 0.33
C THR A 104 9.89 19.64 1.71
N ILE A 105 8.79 18.90 1.96
CA ILE A 105 8.10 18.91 3.25
C ILE A 105 8.92 18.16 4.32
N PHE A 106 9.66 17.11 3.92
CA PHE A 106 10.46 16.27 4.81
C PHE A 106 11.95 16.26 4.39
N PRO A 107 12.68 17.36 4.56
CA PRO A 107 14.05 17.50 4.04
C PRO A 107 15.08 16.59 4.75
N SER A 108 14.76 16.09 5.95
CA SER A 108 15.63 15.16 6.67
C SER A 108 15.45 13.69 6.28
N LEU A 109 14.55 13.38 5.33
CA LEU A 109 14.40 12.04 4.78
C LEU A 109 15.31 11.86 3.57
N ILE A 110 16.05 10.76 3.54
CA ILE A 110 16.92 10.42 2.41
C ILE A 110 16.06 9.69 1.36
N TRP A 111 15.76 10.38 0.27
CA TRP A 111 14.95 9.86 -0.83
C TRP A 111 15.78 9.36 -2.01
N GLU A 112 16.93 9.94 -2.20
CA GLU A 112 17.95 9.62 -3.19
C GLU A 112 19.29 10.12 -2.66
N MET A 113 20.37 9.53 -3.11
CA MET A 113 21.73 9.97 -2.80
C MET A 113 22.18 11.06 -3.80
N PRO A 114 23.25 11.80 -3.50
CA PRO A 114 23.85 12.72 -4.46
C PRO A 114 24.10 12.04 -5.81
N PRO A 115 23.89 12.74 -6.93
CA PRO A 115 24.11 12.15 -8.26
C PRO A 115 25.56 11.68 -8.42
N SER A 116 25.73 10.38 -8.60
CA SER A 116 27.00 9.69 -8.87
C SER A 116 26.67 8.43 -9.67
N ASP A 117 27.65 7.69 -10.13
CA ASP A 117 27.49 6.37 -10.72
C ASP A 117 27.16 5.27 -9.69
N GLU A 118 26.97 5.67 -8.43
CA GLU A 118 26.58 4.78 -7.36
C GLU A 118 25.07 4.60 -7.28
N VAL A 119 24.62 3.37 -7.03
CA VAL A 119 23.24 3.01 -6.71
C VAL A 119 23.19 2.19 -5.43
N TYR A 120 22.07 2.27 -4.73
CA TYR A 120 21.88 1.67 -3.42
C TYR A 120 20.77 0.63 -3.52
N LEU A 121 21.17 -0.66 -3.60
CA LEU A 121 20.22 -1.77 -3.50
C LEU A 121 19.76 -1.91 -2.05
N THR A 122 18.45 -1.98 -1.86
CA THR A 122 17.87 -2.14 -0.53
C THR A 122 16.80 -3.23 -0.54
N PHE A 123 16.73 -3.99 0.56
CA PHE A 123 15.76 -5.05 0.77
C PHE A 123 14.98 -4.79 2.05
N ASP A 124 13.66 -4.88 2.00
CA ASP A 124 12.77 -4.66 3.13
C ASP A 124 12.10 -6.00 3.52
N ASP A 125 11.69 -6.15 4.79
CA ASP A 125 10.87 -7.22 5.39
C ASP A 125 11.62 -8.42 5.95
N GLY A 126 12.87 -8.68 5.57
CA GLY A 126 13.65 -9.84 6.02
C GLY A 126 14.21 -9.77 7.45
N PRO A 127 15.12 -10.68 7.82
CA PRO A 127 15.53 -11.84 7.03
C PRO A 127 14.44 -12.89 6.91
N THR A 128 14.29 -13.50 5.73
CA THR A 128 13.31 -14.54 5.44
C THR A 128 14.03 -15.78 4.92
N PRO A 129 14.02 -16.92 5.65
CA PRO A 129 14.68 -18.15 5.21
C PRO A 129 14.26 -18.59 3.80
N GLY A 130 15.22 -19.06 3.02
CA GLY A 130 15.07 -19.41 1.61
C GLY A 130 15.19 -18.21 0.66
N VAL A 131 14.56 -17.09 1.00
CA VAL A 131 14.57 -15.89 0.13
C VAL A 131 15.82 -15.05 0.36
N THR A 132 16.13 -14.75 1.62
CA THR A 132 17.29 -13.90 1.96
C THR A 132 18.60 -14.60 1.59
N GLU A 133 18.71 -15.93 1.78
CA GLU A 133 19.88 -16.70 1.35
C GLU A 133 20.09 -16.60 -0.16
N GLU A 134 19.03 -16.76 -0.94
CA GLU A 134 19.12 -16.65 -2.41
C GLU A 134 19.56 -15.25 -2.85
N ILE A 135 19.08 -14.20 -2.17
CA ILE A 135 19.53 -12.82 -2.42
C ILE A 135 21.02 -12.67 -2.12
N LEU A 136 21.49 -13.19 -0.98
CA LEU A 136 22.90 -13.12 -0.61
C LEU A 136 23.79 -13.83 -1.63
N GLU A 137 23.36 -14.99 -2.12
CA GLU A 137 24.08 -15.72 -3.18
C GLU A 137 24.15 -14.92 -4.49
N GLN A 138 23.05 -14.27 -4.88
CA GLN A 138 23.08 -13.40 -6.06
C GLN A 138 23.98 -12.18 -5.86
N LEU A 139 23.93 -11.52 -4.70
CA LEU A 139 24.79 -10.38 -4.39
C LEU A 139 26.27 -10.76 -4.38
N ALA A 140 26.61 -11.92 -3.79
CA ALA A 140 27.98 -12.44 -3.74
C ALA A 140 28.52 -12.74 -5.14
N LYS A 141 27.72 -13.28 -6.06
CA LYS A 141 28.11 -13.58 -7.44
C LYS A 141 28.63 -12.36 -8.20
N TYR A 142 28.11 -11.17 -7.90
CA TYR A 142 28.47 -9.91 -8.55
C TYR A 142 29.33 -8.98 -7.66
N ASP A 143 29.80 -9.46 -6.51
CA ASP A 143 30.45 -8.66 -5.46
C ASP A 143 29.67 -7.39 -5.09
N ALA A 144 28.34 -7.45 -5.19
CA ALA A 144 27.44 -6.35 -4.89
C ALA A 144 27.13 -6.32 -3.40
N LYS A 145 27.16 -5.11 -2.82
CA LYS A 145 26.74 -4.90 -1.43
C LYS A 145 25.40 -4.18 -1.39
N ALA A 146 24.59 -4.48 -0.37
CA ALA A 146 23.24 -3.97 -0.22
C ALA A 146 22.91 -3.59 1.22
N THR A 147 21.80 -2.87 1.41
CA THR A 147 21.28 -2.55 2.74
C THR A 147 19.97 -3.30 2.98
N PHE A 148 19.89 -4.03 4.09
CA PHE A 148 18.72 -4.79 4.49
C PHE A 148 17.99 -4.08 5.63
N PHE A 149 16.79 -3.58 5.37
CA PHE A 149 15.89 -3.02 6.38
C PHE A 149 15.08 -4.16 7.02
N CYS A 150 15.68 -4.73 8.07
CA CYS A 150 15.17 -5.94 8.71
C CYS A 150 14.04 -5.67 9.69
N LEU A 151 13.12 -6.63 9.81
CA LEU A 151 12.17 -6.70 10.90
C LEU A 151 12.87 -7.26 12.14
N GLY A 152 12.72 -6.59 13.27
CA GLY A 152 13.34 -7.07 14.52
C GLY A 152 12.86 -8.47 14.92
N LYS A 153 11.58 -8.80 14.65
CA LYS A 153 11.02 -10.14 14.86
C LYS A 153 11.72 -11.20 14.02
N ASN A 154 12.01 -10.92 12.76
CA ASN A 154 12.66 -11.88 11.87
C ASN A 154 14.13 -12.07 12.24
N ALA A 155 14.83 -11.00 12.64
CA ALA A 155 16.19 -11.10 13.17
C ALA A 155 16.26 -11.92 14.46
N GLU A 156 15.26 -11.76 15.36
CA GLU A 156 15.12 -12.58 16.57
C GLU A 156 14.89 -14.05 16.26
N MET A 157 14.05 -14.33 15.26
CA MET A 157 13.68 -15.72 14.89
C MET A 157 14.76 -16.45 14.08
N HIS A 158 15.58 -15.70 13.34
CA HIS A 158 16.59 -16.24 12.42
C HIS A 158 17.95 -15.56 12.63
N PRO A 159 18.54 -15.70 13.84
CA PRO A 159 19.77 -14.97 14.21
C PRO A 159 20.97 -15.38 13.34
N GLU A 160 21.07 -16.63 12.92
CA GLU A 160 22.17 -17.10 12.08
C GLU A 160 22.13 -16.42 10.69
N LEU A 161 20.96 -16.32 10.10
CA LEU A 161 20.77 -15.67 8.81
C LEU A 161 21.01 -14.14 8.93
N PHE A 162 20.57 -13.54 10.04
CA PHE A 162 20.83 -12.14 10.32
C PHE A 162 22.33 -11.85 10.47
N GLU A 163 23.08 -12.69 11.19
CA GLU A 163 24.52 -12.55 11.31
C GLU A 163 25.24 -12.81 9.98
N ARG A 164 24.75 -13.73 9.14
CA ARG A 164 25.26 -13.95 7.79
C ARG A 164 25.17 -12.69 6.93
N ILE A 165 24.05 -11.96 6.94
CA ILE A 165 23.91 -10.68 6.22
C ILE A 165 25.04 -9.72 6.60
N LYS A 166 25.35 -9.60 7.90
CA LYS A 166 26.40 -8.72 8.42
C LYS A 166 27.80 -9.21 8.04
N ALA A 167 28.04 -10.51 8.20
CA ALA A 167 29.33 -11.14 7.91
C ALA A 167 29.72 -11.01 6.42
N GLU A 168 28.74 -11.01 5.50
CA GLU A 168 28.93 -10.79 4.08
C GLU A 168 29.12 -9.30 3.71
N GLY A 169 29.18 -8.40 4.70
CA GLY A 169 29.47 -6.97 4.51
C GLY A 169 28.29 -6.11 4.07
N HIS A 170 27.06 -6.61 4.23
CA HIS A 170 25.86 -5.84 3.97
C HIS A 170 25.50 -4.94 5.15
N ARG A 171 24.81 -3.83 4.89
CA ARG A 171 24.39 -2.87 5.90
C ARG A 171 23.00 -3.25 6.44
N ILE A 172 22.81 -3.08 7.75
CA ILE A 172 21.52 -3.31 8.42
C ILE A 172 20.79 -1.98 8.62
N GLY A 173 19.49 -1.97 8.37
CA GLY A 173 18.55 -0.92 8.74
C GLY A 173 17.38 -1.49 9.55
N ASN A 174 16.71 -0.64 10.31
CA ASN A 174 15.56 -0.98 11.14
C ASN A 174 14.26 -0.77 10.36
N HIS A 175 13.41 -1.81 10.28
CA HIS A 175 12.08 -1.76 9.64
C HIS A 175 10.95 -2.03 10.63
N THR A 176 11.10 -1.60 11.90
CA THR A 176 10.27 -1.91 13.06
C THR A 176 10.34 -3.38 13.49
N PHE A 177 9.72 -3.71 14.63
CA PHE A 177 9.77 -5.10 15.12
C PHE A 177 8.73 -6.00 14.39
N ASN A 178 7.48 -5.51 14.22
CA ASN A 178 6.37 -6.28 13.68
C ASN A 178 5.82 -5.72 12.36
N HIS A 179 6.56 -4.92 11.60
CA HIS A 179 6.09 -4.29 10.37
C HIS A 179 4.82 -3.45 10.54
N ILE A 180 4.71 -2.69 11.64
CA ILE A 180 3.53 -1.89 11.94
C ILE A 180 3.50 -0.59 11.16
N ARG A 181 2.29 -0.15 10.75
CA ARG A 181 2.10 1.09 9.99
C ARG A 181 1.98 2.29 10.93
N GLY A 182 2.79 3.33 10.69
CA GLY A 182 2.82 4.49 11.56
C GLY A 182 1.47 5.20 11.74
N PHE A 183 0.61 5.24 10.72
CA PHE A 183 -0.70 5.87 10.79
C PHE A 183 -1.75 5.07 11.57
N GLU A 184 -1.59 3.75 11.68
CA GLU A 184 -2.55 2.85 12.33
C GLU A 184 -2.31 2.72 13.83
N PHE A 185 -1.11 3.11 14.32
CA PHE A 185 -0.73 2.96 15.72
C PHE A 185 -0.51 4.32 16.40
N LEU A 186 -0.76 4.37 17.71
CA LEU A 186 -0.37 5.50 18.53
C LEU A 186 1.15 5.70 18.47
N SER A 187 1.60 6.96 18.47
CA SER A 187 3.03 7.27 18.31
C SER A 187 3.90 6.57 19.34
N GLN A 188 3.46 6.49 20.59
CA GLN A 188 4.19 5.80 21.65
C GLN A 188 4.41 4.32 21.33
N ASN A 189 3.37 3.60 20.87
CA ASN A 189 3.46 2.19 20.54
C ASN A 189 4.36 1.95 19.32
N TYR A 190 4.28 2.84 18.32
CA TYR A 190 5.14 2.78 17.15
C TYR A 190 6.61 2.96 17.50
N LEU A 191 6.93 3.96 18.33
CA LEU A 191 8.27 4.22 18.79
C LEU A 191 8.82 3.07 19.63
N ALA A 192 8.02 2.56 20.59
CA ALA A 192 8.40 1.39 21.39
C ALA A 192 8.67 0.14 20.52
N ASN A 193 7.88 -0.07 19.47
CA ASN A 193 8.09 -1.18 18.52
C ASN A 193 9.37 -0.99 17.70
N THR A 194 9.71 0.25 17.33
CA THR A 194 10.97 0.58 16.65
C THR A 194 12.18 0.40 17.58
N ASP A 195 12.07 0.86 18.83
CA ASP A 195 13.14 0.71 19.82
C ASP A 195 13.34 -0.79 20.18
N LYS A 196 12.24 -1.57 20.28
CA LYS A 196 12.33 -3.04 20.45
C LYS A 196 13.10 -3.70 19.30
N ALA A 197 12.84 -3.31 18.07
CA ALA A 197 13.59 -3.83 16.91
C ALA A 197 15.07 -3.50 17.04
N ASN A 198 15.41 -2.26 17.46
CA ASN A 198 16.79 -1.82 17.52
C ASN A 198 17.62 -2.50 18.62
N ALA A 199 16.97 -3.13 19.61
CA ALA A 199 17.67 -3.98 20.58
C ALA A 199 18.36 -5.20 19.90
N TYR A 200 17.81 -5.69 18.81
CA TYR A 200 18.37 -6.76 17.98
C TYR A 200 19.24 -6.23 16.84
N LEU A 201 18.76 -5.21 16.14
CA LEU A 201 19.36 -4.74 14.88
C LEU A 201 20.57 -3.84 15.06
N GLN A 202 20.65 -3.09 16.17
CA GLN A 202 21.77 -2.21 16.56
C GLN A 202 22.23 -1.30 15.42
N THR A 203 21.32 -0.55 14.81
CA THR A 203 21.59 0.30 13.65
C THR A 203 21.11 1.74 13.86
N ASN A 204 21.71 2.66 13.13
CA ASN A 204 21.31 4.06 13.02
C ASN A 204 20.48 4.35 11.75
N LEU A 205 20.21 3.34 10.91
CA LEU A 205 19.36 3.45 9.74
C LEU A 205 17.93 3.01 10.06
N PHE A 206 16.96 3.72 9.54
CA PHE A 206 15.53 3.38 9.71
C PHE A 206 14.76 3.60 8.41
N ARG A 207 13.87 2.67 8.08
CA ARG A 207 12.88 2.85 7.03
C ARG A 207 11.49 2.53 7.59
N PRO A 208 10.52 3.46 7.51
CA PRO A 208 9.17 3.20 8.02
C PRO A 208 8.45 2.20 7.11
N PRO A 209 7.76 1.18 7.67
CA PRO A 209 6.90 0.28 6.91
C PRO A 209 5.91 1.07 6.04
N HIS A 210 5.80 0.67 4.77
CA HIS A 210 4.97 1.34 3.75
C HIS A 210 5.30 2.83 3.50
N GLY A 211 6.40 3.35 4.03
CA GLY A 211 6.71 4.77 3.98
C GLY A 211 5.83 5.65 4.87
N HIS A 212 5.14 5.08 5.86
CA HIS A 212 4.12 5.77 6.65
C HIS A 212 4.61 6.10 8.05
N MET A 213 4.63 7.40 8.37
CA MET A 213 4.91 7.93 9.72
C MET A 213 3.99 9.10 10.04
N ARG A 214 3.56 9.21 11.31
CA ARG A 214 2.94 10.42 11.83
C ARG A 214 4.01 11.49 12.10
N TRP A 215 3.62 12.75 12.09
CA TRP A 215 4.51 13.88 12.34
C TRP A 215 5.32 13.75 13.65
N MET A 216 4.68 13.34 14.73
CA MET A 216 5.33 13.09 16.01
C MET A 216 6.38 11.97 15.95
N GLN A 217 6.05 10.87 15.26
CA GLN A 217 6.97 9.74 15.08
C GLN A 217 8.21 10.19 14.30
N TYR A 218 8.02 10.92 13.19
CA TYR A 218 9.11 11.49 12.41
C TYR A 218 10.04 12.38 13.24
N HIS A 219 9.48 13.29 14.06
CA HIS A 219 10.29 14.22 14.86
C HIS A 219 11.11 13.54 15.94
N VAL A 220 10.68 12.42 16.47
CA VAL A 220 11.44 11.61 17.44
C VAL A 220 12.49 10.77 16.71
N LEU A 221 12.09 10.05 15.65
CA LEU A 221 12.96 9.10 14.96
C LEU A 221 14.13 9.77 14.24
N LYS A 222 13.93 10.93 13.62
CA LYS A 222 15.01 11.66 12.94
C LYS A 222 16.14 12.14 13.86
N LYS A 223 15.94 12.11 15.19
CA LYS A 223 17.00 12.42 16.16
C LYS A 223 17.89 11.22 16.48
N LYS A 224 17.37 10.00 16.21
CA LYS A 224 18.04 8.73 16.51
C LYS A 224 18.55 8.03 15.26
N TYR A 225 17.90 8.26 14.11
CA TYR A 225 18.12 7.53 12.88
C TYR A 225 18.28 8.45 11.66
N GLN A 226 19.10 8.00 10.74
CA GLN A 226 19.01 8.40 9.35
C GLN A 226 17.79 7.68 8.73
N ILE A 227 16.76 8.44 8.36
CA ILE A 227 15.53 7.87 7.83
C ILE A 227 15.65 7.76 6.31
N VAL A 228 15.82 6.55 5.83
CA VAL A 228 16.02 6.23 4.42
C VAL A 228 14.70 5.83 3.79
N MET A 229 14.31 6.55 2.77
CA MET A 229 13.16 6.25 1.93
C MET A 229 13.63 5.55 0.63
N TRP A 230 13.05 5.89 -0.50
CA TRP A 230 13.41 5.37 -1.81
C TRP A 230 13.08 6.38 -2.91
N ASP A 231 13.72 6.26 -4.02
CA ASP A 231 13.29 6.92 -5.25
C ASP A 231 12.67 5.91 -6.25
N LEU A 232 12.92 4.62 -6.06
CA LEU A 232 12.37 3.54 -6.87
C LEU A 232 11.96 2.34 -6.00
N VAL A 233 10.66 2.02 -5.94
CA VAL A 233 10.15 0.74 -5.44
C VAL A 233 9.80 -0.16 -6.63
N THR A 234 10.39 -1.33 -6.68
CA THR A 234 10.21 -2.31 -7.75
C THR A 234 8.82 -2.92 -7.78
N ARG A 235 8.17 -3.03 -6.60
CA ARG A 235 6.88 -3.71 -6.36
C ARG A 235 6.93 -5.20 -6.68
N ASP A 236 8.05 -5.81 -6.42
CA ASP A 236 8.32 -7.24 -6.58
C ASP A 236 7.32 -8.14 -5.82
N TYR A 237 6.77 -7.67 -4.69
CA TYR A 237 5.71 -8.34 -3.93
C TYR A 237 4.32 -8.36 -4.59
N SER A 238 4.16 -7.70 -5.73
CA SER A 238 2.84 -7.54 -6.35
C SER A 238 2.42 -8.77 -7.14
N LYS A 239 1.31 -9.38 -6.77
CA LYS A 239 0.70 -10.50 -7.51
C LYS A 239 0.24 -10.16 -8.94
N HIS A 240 0.19 -8.87 -9.28
CA HIS A 240 -0.20 -8.38 -10.62
C HIS A 240 0.99 -8.09 -11.53
N LEU A 241 2.20 -8.40 -11.09
CA LEU A 241 3.43 -8.22 -11.84
C LEU A 241 4.16 -9.56 -11.94
N ASN A 242 4.85 -9.75 -13.04
CA ASN A 242 5.84 -10.82 -13.20
C ASN A 242 7.27 -10.26 -13.04
N GLY A 243 8.25 -11.13 -12.95
CA GLY A 243 9.65 -10.75 -12.75
C GLY A 243 10.20 -9.84 -13.86
N GLU A 244 9.80 -10.04 -15.12
CA GLU A 244 10.20 -9.17 -16.22
C GLU A 244 9.67 -7.75 -16.07
N GLN A 245 8.40 -7.60 -15.71
CA GLN A 245 7.81 -6.28 -15.46
C GLN A 245 8.44 -5.57 -14.25
N VAL A 246 8.95 -6.32 -13.29
CA VAL A 246 9.72 -5.79 -12.16
C VAL A 246 11.08 -5.30 -12.65
N PHE A 247 11.79 -6.08 -13.45
CA PHE A 247 13.06 -5.71 -14.07
C PHE A 247 12.93 -4.47 -14.96
N GLU A 248 11.91 -4.42 -15.83
CA GLU A 248 11.64 -3.26 -16.70
C GLU A 248 11.44 -1.96 -15.90
N LYS A 249 10.93 -2.00 -14.65
CA LYS A 249 10.88 -0.82 -13.81
C LYS A 249 12.26 -0.34 -13.36
N VAL A 250 13.18 -1.27 -13.07
CA VAL A 250 14.56 -0.90 -12.75
C VAL A 250 15.18 -0.19 -13.95
N LYS A 251 15.06 -0.75 -15.15
CA LYS A 251 15.56 -0.12 -16.39
C LYS A 251 14.95 1.26 -16.64
N GLN A 252 13.66 1.41 -16.41
CA GLN A 252 12.93 2.66 -16.69
C GLN A 252 13.24 3.78 -15.71
N TYR A 253 13.50 3.44 -14.43
CA TYR A 253 13.51 4.44 -13.36
C TYR A 253 14.83 4.58 -12.62
N ALA A 254 15.74 3.63 -12.71
CA ALA A 254 17.07 3.73 -12.11
C ALA A 254 17.87 4.89 -12.72
N ARG A 255 18.61 5.57 -11.89
CA ARG A 255 19.45 6.73 -12.26
C ARG A 255 20.56 6.92 -11.23
N ASN A 256 21.45 7.84 -11.50
CA ASN A 256 22.54 8.22 -10.60
C ASN A 256 22.01 8.54 -9.19
N GLY A 257 22.58 7.90 -8.17
CA GLY A 257 22.19 8.06 -6.77
C GLY A 257 20.89 7.35 -6.38
N SER A 258 20.35 6.46 -7.22
CA SER A 258 19.08 5.76 -6.95
C SER A 258 19.14 4.87 -5.72
N ILE A 259 18.09 4.96 -4.90
CA ILE A 259 17.79 4.01 -3.82
C ILE A 259 16.69 3.08 -4.34
N ILE A 260 17.08 1.86 -4.70
CA ILE A 260 16.22 0.86 -5.33
C ILE A 260 15.74 -0.12 -4.27
N THR A 261 14.43 -0.25 -4.09
CA THR A 261 13.85 -1.11 -3.06
C THR A 261 13.23 -2.37 -3.67
N PHE A 262 13.76 -3.49 -3.25
CA PHE A 262 13.20 -4.83 -3.35
C PHE A 262 12.71 -5.30 -1.97
N HIS A 263 12.13 -6.51 -1.87
CA HIS A 263 11.67 -7.07 -0.60
C HIS A 263 12.11 -8.53 -0.47
N ASP A 264 12.80 -8.86 0.61
CA ASP A 264 13.20 -10.22 0.93
C ASP A 264 12.11 -10.96 1.72
N SER A 265 10.97 -11.13 1.09
CA SER A 265 9.78 -11.78 1.64
C SER A 265 9.24 -12.86 0.70
N LEU A 266 8.53 -13.86 1.26
CA LEU A 266 7.91 -14.93 0.47
C LEU A 266 6.98 -14.43 -0.66
N LYS A 267 6.40 -13.22 -0.50
CA LYS A 267 5.53 -12.63 -1.52
C LYS A 267 6.30 -12.16 -2.75
N SER A 268 7.57 -11.85 -2.58
CA SER A 268 8.46 -11.31 -3.62
C SER A 268 9.27 -12.38 -4.32
N GLU A 269 9.42 -13.56 -3.71
CA GLU A 269 10.33 -14.63 -4.12
C GLU A 269 10.28 -14.92 -5.63
N GLN A 270 9.10 -15.20 -6.17
CA GLN A 270 8.95 -15.55 -7.58
C GLN A 270 9.43 -14.46 -8.53
N ASN A 271 9.08 -13.20 -8.25
CA ASN A 271 9.47 -12.07 -9.07
C ASN A 271 10.95 -11.73 -8.89
N LEU A 272 11.44 -11.87 -7.66
CA LEU A 272 12.81 -11.55 -7.28
C LEU A 272 13.81 -12.49 -7.97
N LYS A 273 13.56 -13.80 -8.00
CA LYS A 273 14.38 -14.80 -8.70
C LYS A 273 14.68 -14.42 -10.16
N TYR A 274 13.73 -13.81 -10.84
CA TYR A 274 13.91 -13.34 -12.21
C TYR A 274 14.54 -11.94 -12.26
N ALA A 275 14.01 -11.01 -11.48
CA ALA A 275 14.30 -9.59 -11.63
C ALA A 275 15.64 -9.17 -11.01
N LEU A 276 16.02 -9.74 -9.85
CA LEU A 276 17.21 -9.29 -9.13
C LEU A 276 18.51 -9.51 -9.93
N PRO A 277 18.84 -10.74 -10.39
CA PRO A 277 20.08 -10.96 -11.13
C PRO A 277 20.16 -10.10 -12.40
N ARG A 278 19.06 -10.00 -13.15
CA ARG A 278 19.01 -9.16 -14.37
C ARG A 278 19.13 -7.67 -14.08
N SER A 279 18.58 -7.23 -12.95
CA SER A 279 18.74 -5.83 -12.52
C SER A 279 20.19 -5.51 -12.16
N ILE A 280 20.87 -6.41 -11.45
CA ILE A 280 22.28 -6.24 -11.09
C ILE A 280 23.14 -6.23 -12.36
N GLU A 281 22.97 -7.21 -13.25
CA GLU A 281 23.70 -7.28 -14.52
C GLU A 281 23.53 -6.00 -15.35
N TRP A 282 22.28 -5.60 -15.57
CA TRP A 282 21.98 -4.40 -16.35
C TRP A 282 22.55 -3.12 -15.71
N LEU A 283 22.46 -2.98 -14.37
CA LEU A 283 23.03 -1.82 -13.68
C LEU A 283 24.55 -1.76 -13.86
N LEU A 284 25.25 -2.89 -13.77
CA LEU A 284 26.69 -2.98 -14.03
C LEU A 284 27.02 -2.63 -15.49
N GLU A 285 26.24 -3.12 -16.45
CA GLU A 285 26.39 -2.79 -17.89
C GLU A 285 26.18 -1.29 -18.17
N GLN A 286 25.34 -0.61 -17.36
CA GLN A 286 25.18 0.85 -17.44
C GLN A 286 26.30 1.63 -16.72
N GLY A 287 27.27 0.95 -16.11
CA GLY A 287 28.40 1.56 -15.42
C GLY A 287 28.12 1.94 -13.96
N TYR A 288 27.00 1.47 -13.39
CA TYR A 288 26.70 1.72 -11.96
C TYR A 288 27.55 0.83 -11.05
N THR A 289 27.85 1.35 -9.87
CA THR A 289 28.48 0.64 -8.76
C THR A 289 27.50 0.55 -7.57
N PHE A 290 27.62 -0.52 -6.76
CA PHE A 290 26.74 -0.74 -5.63
C PHE A 290 27.35 -0.24 -4.33
N LYS A 291 26.60 0.56 -3.58
CA LYS A 291 27.02 1.12 -2.28
C LYS A 291 26.01 0.82 -1.19
N VAL A 292 26.48 0.88 0.04
CA VAL A 292 25.67 0.84 1.25
C VAL A 292 25.65 2.21 1.92
N PHE A 293 24.70 2.44 2.82
CA PHE A 293 24.67 3.67 3.63
C PHE A 293 25.74 3.60 4.73
N ASP A 294 26.31 4.73 5.06
CA ASP A 294 27.28 4.89 6.14
C ASP A 294 26.66 4.76 7.55
#